data_789b9cf6dd0b7c1bdcc190d271cf32e2
#
_entry.id   789b9cf6dd0b7c1bdcc190d271cf32e2
#
_cell.length_a   1.000
_cell.length_b   1.000
_cell.length_c   1.000
_cell.angle_alpha   90.00
_cell.angle_beta   90.00
_cell.angle_gamma   90.00
#
_symmetry.space_group_name_H-M   'P 1'
#
loop_
_entity.id
_entity.type
_entity.pdbx_description
1 polymer ?
#
loop_
_entity_poly.entity_id
_entity_poly.type
_entity_poly.pdbx_seq_one_letter_code
_entity_poly.pdbx_strand_id
1 'polypeptide(L)'
;QLTKDDVVSHCTDGHLHLPQVRAGAVLICPVRVKGAGIYVGDIHAMQGAGQVAGHTTNVSGLVQVKVSVLKKVAVDGPILLPNSDDLPFLAKPLTKNERKLARDVAEDYGVKQIEEAFPIAVVGTGESINAATECALHRMANIVQLPVAEVKNRVTLTGGVEIGRFPGLVIATAQFPKSVLKSARLFKYVKHQYDR
;
A
#
# COMPACT_ATOMS: atom_id res chain seq x y z
N GLN A 1 14.40 17.79 11.53
CA GLN A 1 14.85 16.38 11.51
C GLN A 1 13.95 15.61 12.48
N LEU A 2 13.45 14.43 12.08
CA LEU A 2 12.75 13.53 12.98
C LEU A 2 13.74 12.96 14.00
N THR A 3 13.35 12.90 15.26
CA THR A 3 14.12 12.23 16.31
C THR A 3 13.99 10.71 16.18
N LYS A 4 14.83 9.94 16.89
CA LYS A 4 14.66 8.49 16.97
C LYS A 4 13.29 8.10 17.56
N ASP A 5 12.81 8.85 18.52
CA ASP A 5 11.51 8.63 19.16
C ASP A 5 10.35 8.89 18.21
N ASP A 6 10.47 9.92 17.34
CA ASP A 6 9.49 10.16 16.27
C ASP A 6 9.44 8.99 15.28
N VAL A 7 10.60 8.45 14.90
CA VAL A 7 10.68 7.30 13.98
C VAL A 7 10.03 6.07 14.59
N VAL A 8 10.31 5.76 15.85
CA VAL A 8 9.74 4.62 16.57
C VAL A 8 8.23 4.79 16.76
N SER A 9 7.80 5.97 17.27
CA SER A 9 6.37 6.24 17.56
C SER A 9 5.48 6.22 16.31
N HIS A 10 6.06 6.50 15.16
CA HIS A 10 5.32 6.55 13.88
C HIS A 10 5.52 5.34 12.99
N CYS A 11 6.25 4.32 13.45
CA CYS A 11 6.56 3.11 12.68
C CYS A 11 7.09 3.44 11.26
N THR A 12 8.01 4.39 11.13
CA THR A 12 8.63 4.73 9.83
C THR A 12 10.04 5.25 10.02
N ASP A 13 10.95 4.76 9.21
CA ASP A 13 12.34 5.24 9.16
C ASP A 13 12.57 6.32 8.08
N GLY A 14 11.52 6.69 7.36
CA GLY A 14 11.60 7.64 6.25
C GLY A 14 12.24 7.09 4.98
N HIS A 15 12.72 5.85 4.97
CA HIS A 15 13.34 5.21 3.82
C HIS A 15 12.42 4.14 3.24
N LEU A 16 11.88 4.40 2.05
CA LEU A 16 10.97 3.48 1.36
C LEU A 16 11.71 2.70 0.27
N HIS A 17 12.53 1.74 0.68
CA HIS A 17 13.21 0.82 -0.23
C HIS A 17 12.26 -0.28 -0.71
N LEU A 18 11.33 0.11 -1.58
CA LEU A 18 10.27 -0.76 -2.08
C LEU A 18 10.35 -0.83 -3.60
N PRO A 19 10.55 -2.02 -4.20
CA PRO A 19 10.61 -2.17 -5.66
C PRO A 19 9.36 -1.63 -6.37
N GLN A 20 8.20 -1.66 -5.69
CA GLN A 20 6.93 -1.19 -6.23
C GLN A 20 6.82 0.34 -6.29
N VAL A 21 7.75 1.10 -5.66
CA VAL A 21 7.82 2.57 -5.79
C VAL A 21 8.58 2.90 -7.06
N ARG A 22 7.89 2.83 -8.18
CA ARG A 22 8.43 3.10 -9.53
C ARG A 22 7.47 3.94 -10.37
N ALA A 23 7.85 4.27 -11.60
CA ALA A 23 7.02 5.05 -12.50
C ALA A 23 5.60 4.48 -12.61
N GLY A 24 4.58 5.33 -12.41
CA GLY A 24 3.16 4.96 -12.41
C GLY A 24 2.58 4.61 -11.04
N ALA A 25 3.40 4.39 -10.02
CA ALA A 25 2.91 4.18 -8.65
C ALA A 25 2.45 5.50 -8.00
N VAL A 26 1.50 5.40 -7.07
CA VAL A 26 1.03 6.51 -6.24
C VAL A 26 1.39 6.23 -4.78
N LEU A 27 2.08 7.18 -4.14
CA LEU A 27 2.44 7.11 -2.73
C LEU A 27 1.67 8.19 -1.96
N ILE A 28 0.93 7.80 -0.93
CA ILE A 28 0.18 8.70 -0.06
C ILE A 28 0.84 8.68 1.31
N CYS A 29 1.46 9.79 1.70
CA CYS A 29 2.19 9.89 2.96
C CYS A 29 1.55 10.92 3.90
N PRO A 30 1.62 10.72 5.22
CA PRO A 30 1.21 11.73 6.17
C PRO A 30 2.13 12.95 6.12
N VAL A 31 1.56 14.15 6.23
CA VAL A 31 2.33 15.38 6.44
C VAL A 31 2.41 15.63 7.94
N ARG A 32 3.58 15.48 8.53
CA ARG A 32 3.77 15.55 9.99
C ARG A 32 4.17 16.93 10.48
N VAL A 33 4.81 17.72 9.63
CA VAL A 33 5.30 19.07 9.99
C VAL A 33 4.86 20.09 8.96
N LYS A 34 4.60 21.32 9.41
CA LYS A 34 4.30 22.44 8.52
C LYS A 34 5.51 22.71 7.61
N GLY A 35 5.27 22.81 6.30
CA GLY A 35 6.36 23.04 5.34
C GLY A 35 7.16 21.76 5.03
N ALA A 36 6.59 20.57 5.27
CA ALA A 36 7.22 19.32 4.92
C ALA A 36 7.64 19.27 3.44
N GLY A 37 8.82 18.71 3.20
CA GLY A 37 9.39 18.51 1.87
C GLY A 37 9.23 17.06 1.39
N ILE A 38 9.53 16.87 0.11
CA ILE A 38 9.71 15.54 -0.49
C ILE A 38 11.18 15.38 -0.80
N TYR A 39 11.75 14.26 -0.36
CA TYR A 39 13.10 13.86 -0.70
C TYR A 39 13.05 12.62 -1.59
N VAL A 40 13.81 12.65 -2.67
CA VAL A 40 14.01 11.51 -3.57
C VAL A 40 15.52 11.32 -3.70
N GLY A 41 16.00 10.16 -3.33
CA GLY A 41 17.39 9.75 -3.47
C GLY A 41 17.49 8.31 -3.95
N ASP A 42 18.64 7.90 -4.42
CA ASP A 42 18.96 6.53 -4.84
C ASP A 42 17.99 5.93 -5.86
N ILE A 43 18.24 6.22 -7.13
CA ILE A 43 17.54 5.53 -8.21
C ILE A 43 18.19 4.17 -8.41
N HIS A 44 17.41 3.11 -8.24
CA HIS A 44 17.89 1.75 -8.36
C HIS A 44 17.52 1.17 -9.73
N ALA A 45 18.51 0.73 -10.50
CA ALA A 45 18.30 0.02 -11.75
C ALA A 45 17.73 -1.39 -11.50
N MET A 46 18.19 -2.02 -10.43
CA MET A 46 17.78 -3.36 -10.02
C MET A 46 17.70 -3.44 -8.49
N GLN A 47 16.58 -3.92 -7.99
CA GLN A 47 16.40 -4.19 -6.57
C GLN A 47 15.50 -5.42 -6.40
N GLY A 48 16.01 -6.48 -5.79
CA GLY A 48 15.21 -7.61 -5.35
C GLY A 48 14.41 -7.29 -4.08
N ALA A 49 13.28 -7.94 -3.90
CA ALA A 49 12.51 -7.88 -2.66
C ALA A 49 13.39 -8.26 -1.46
N GLY A 50 13.24 -7.53 -0.36
CA GLY A 50 14.01 -7.75 0.85
C GLY A 50 15.37 -7.08 0.91
N GLN A 51 15.96 -6.67 -0.21
CA GLN A 51 17.28 -6.02 -0.28
C GLN A 51 18.29 -6.65 0.71
N VAL A 52 18.40 -7.98 0.66
CA VAL A 52 19.00 -8.82 1.72
C VAL A 52 20.45 -8.45 2.04
N ALA A 53 21.23 -8.09 1.02
CA ALA A 53 22.62 -7.68 1.19
C ALA A 53 22.79 -6.20 1.59
N GLY A 54 21.70 -5.44 1.71
CA GLY A 54 21.70 -4.04 2.11
C GLY A 54 22.17 -3.04 1.03
N HIS A 55 22.40 -3.50 -0.20
CA HIS A 55 22.78 -2.64 -1.34
C HIS A 55 21.97 -2.99 -2.59
N THR A 56 22.03 -2.10 -3.58
CA THR A 56 21.35 -2.24 -4.88
C THR A 56 22.29 -1.74 -5.98
N THR A 57 21.85 -1.84 -7.23
CA THR A 57 22.55 -1.21 -8.36
C THR A 57 22.03 0.22 -8.55
N ASN A 58 22.78 1.19 -8.05
CA ASN A 58 22.42 2.61 -8.17
C ASN A 58 22.76 3.16 -9.55
N VAL A 59 21.90 4.03 -10.07
CA VAL A 59 22.10 4.71 -11.35
C VAL A 59 21.71 6.19 -11.24
N SER A 60 22.29 7.00 -12.11
CA SER A 60 21.84 8.38 -12.28
C SER A 60 20.63 8.43 -13.19
N GLY A 61 19.66 9.30 -12.89
CA GLY A 61 18.49 9.46 -13.71
C GLY A 61 17.70 10.72 -13.37
N LEU A 62 16.68 11.02 -14.18
CA LEU A 62 15.72 12.09 -13.95
C LEU A 62 14.43 11.50 -13.39
N VAL A 63 14.02 11.98 -12.22
CA VAL A 63 12.76 11.59 -11.60
C VAL A 63 11.75 12.72 -11.71
N GLN A 64 10.62 12.44 -12.35
CA GLN A 64 9.51 13.38 -12.42
C GLN A 64 8.44 12.97 -11.39
N VAL A 65 8.09 13.88 -10.50
CA VAL A 65 7.12 13.66 -9.43
C VAL A 65 5.96 14.64 -9.56
N LYS A 66 4.72 14.13 -9.55
CA LYS A 66 3.53 14.95 -9.43
C LYS A 66 3.06 14.95 -7.98
N VAL A 67 3.04 16.12 -7.36
CA VAL A 67 2.67 16.27 -5.94
C VAL A 67 1.29 16.88 -5.81
N SER A 68 0.49 16.35 -4.88
CA SER A 68 -0.83 16.89 -4.52
C SER A 68 -1.04 16.79 -3.01
N VAL A 69 -1.60 17.82 -2.41
CA VAL A 69 -1.97 17.82 -0.98
C VAL A 69 -3.38 17.30 -0.81
N LEU A 70 -3.53 16.18 -0.10
CA LEU A 70 -4.81 15.57 0.18
C LEU A 70 -5.35 16.13 1.51
N LYS A 71 -6.53 16.76 1.46
CA LYS A 71 -7.21 17.28 2.67
C LYS A 71 -8.16 16.23 3.24
N LYS A 72 -8.20 16.14 4.58
CA LYS A 72 -9.15 15.27 5.30
C LYS A 72 -8.99 13.77 5.00
N VAL A 73 -7.80 13.31 4.57
CA VAL A 73 -7.42 11.90 4.51
C VAL A 73 -6.55 11.64 5.74
N ALA A 74 -7.03 10.79 6.64
CA ALA A 74 -6.29 10.42 7.83
C ALA A 74 -5.44 9.19 7.53
N VAL A 75 -4.13 9.37 7.54
CA VAL A 75 -3.15 8.28 7.41
C VAL A 75 -2.03 8.52 8.42
N ASP A 76 -1.59 7.48 9.08
CA ASP A 76 -0.48 7.52 10.05
C ASP A 76 0.82 6.96 9.50
N GLY A 77 0.78 6.43 8.29
CA GLY A 77 1.93 5.90 7.56
C GLY A 77 1.68 5.84 6.07
N PRO A 78 2.71 5.47 5.28
CA PRO A 78 2.60 5.44 3.83
C PRO A 78 1.59 4.39 3.35
N ILE A 79 0.72 4.81 2.40
CA ILE A 79 -0.09 3.93 1.57
C ILE A 79 0.52 3.95 0.18
N LEU A 80 0.75 2.80 -0.39
CA LEU A 80 1.21 2.63 -1.76
C LEU A 80 0.06 2.09 -2.61
N LEU A 81 -0.13 2.69 -3.77
CA LEU A 81 -0.95 2.15 -4.84
C LEU A 81 0.01 1.82 -5.99
N PRO A 82 0.56 0.61 -6.03
CA PRO A 82 1.51 0.20 -7.06
C PRO A 82 0.83 0.05 -8.42
N ASN A 83 1.61 -0.19 -9.46
CA ASN A 83 1.03 -0.62 -10.73
C ASN A 83 0.33 -1.99 -10.56
N SER A 84 -0.66 -2.27 -11.38
CA SER A 84 -1.40 -3.54 -11.31
C SER A 84 -0.49 -4.77 -11.44
N ASP A 85 0.60 -4.67 -12.19
CA ASP A 85 1.56 -5.76 -12.38
C ASP A 85 2.38 -6.06 -11.12
N ASP A 86 2.56 -5.06 -10.26
CA ASP A 86 3.32 -5.16 -9.01
C ASP A 86 2.46 -5.59 -7.81
N LEU A 87 1.18 -5.81 -8.01
CA LEU A 87 0.28 -6.30 -6.96
C LEU A 87 0.46 -7.82 -6.77
N PRO A 88 0.35 -8.32 -5.52
CA PRO A 88 0.19 -9.75 -5.27
C PRO A 88 -0.94 -10.33 -6.12
N PHE A 89 -0.78 -11.58 -6.56
CA PHE A 89 -1.73 -12.20 -7.49
C PHE A 89 -3.20 -12.07 -7.05
N LEU A 90 -3.48 -12.35 -5.77
CA LEU A 90 -4.84 -12.28 -5.20
C LEU A 90 -5.35 -10.84 -5.03
N ALA A 91 -4.47 -9.83 -5.06
CA ALA A 91 -4.85 -8.44 -4.92
C ALA A 91 -5.14 -7.75 -6.26
N LYS A 92 -4.87 -8.41 -7.38
CA LYS A 92 -5.09 -7.80 -8.70
C LYS A 92 -6.57 -7.51 -8.91
N PRO A 93 -6.91 -6.30 -9.41
CA PRO A 93 -8.30 -5.98 -9.75
C PRO A 93 -8.84 -6.93 -10.80
N LEU A 94 -10.09 -7.34 -10.65
CA LEU A 94 -10.75 -8.17 -11.65
C LEU A 94 -10.86 -7.45 -12.99
N THR A 95 -10.59 -8.14 -14.07
CA THR A 95 -10.86 -7.69 -15.43
C THR A 95 -12.37 -7.55 -15.68
N LYS A 96 -12.75 -6.90 -16.78
CA LYS A 96 -14.18 -6.78 -17.15
C LYS A 96 -14.86 -8.15 -17.31
N ASN A 97 -14.15 -9.13 -17.89
CA ASN A 97 -14.67 -10.48 -18.08
C ASN A 97 -14.82 -11.23 -16.75
N GLU A 98 -13.84 -11.13 -15.85
CA GLU A 98 -13.91 -11.74 -14.53
C GLU A 98 -15.00 -11.11 -13.66
N ARG A 99 -15.19 -9.77 -13.74
CA ARG A 99 -16.34 -9.12 -13.08
C ARG A 99 -17.69 -9.57 -13.62
N LYS A 100 -17.79 -9.86 -14.92
CA LYS A 100 -19.01 -10.42 -15.49
C LYS A 100 -19.24 -11.83 -14.96
N LEU A 101 -18.24 -12.70 -15.05
CA LEU A 101 -18.31 -14.06 -14.53
C LEU A 101 -18.67 -14.09 -13.03
N ALA A 102 -18.05 -13.22 -12.24
CA ALA A 102 -18.35 -13.13 -10.81
C ALA A 102 -19.82 -12.75 -10.55
N ARG A 103 -20.42 -11.89 -11.37
CA ARG A 103 -21.86 -11.55 -11.28
C ARG A 103 -22.74 -12.72 -11.68
N ASP A 104 -22.41 -13.40 -12.77
CA ASP A 104 -23.16 -14.54 -13.26
C ASP A 104 -23.19 -15.66 -12.18
N VAL A 105 -22.00 -15.97 -11.61
CA VAL A 105 -21.90 -16.94 -10.51
C VAL A 105 -22.68 -16.49 -9.26
N ALA A 106 -22.60 -15.21 -8.90
CA ALA A 106 -23.34 -14.70 -7.75
C ALA A 106 -24.85 -14.83 -7.90
N GLU A 107 -25.37 -14.61 -9.11
CA GLU A 107 -26.78 -14.78 -9.43
C GLU A 107 -27.22 -16.23 -9.25
N ASP A 108 -26.41 -17.19 -9.71
CA ASP A 108 -26.65 -18.64 -9.53
C ASP A 108 -26.76 -19.06 -8.05
N TYR A 109 -26.04 -18.35 -7.17
CA TYR A 109 -26.08 -18.56 -5.72
C TYR A 109 -27.04 -17.61 -4.97
N GLY A 110 -27.89 -16.88 -5.68
CA GLY A 110 -28.87 -15.97 -5.08
C GLY A 110 -28.30 -14.71 -4.44
N VAL A 111 -27.04 -14.38 -4.75
CA VAL A 111 -26.39 -13.15 -4.29
C VAL A 111 -26.79 -12.00 -5.21
N LYS A 112 -27.66 -11.11 -4.72
CA LYS A 112 -28.25 -10.02 -5.52
C LYS A 112 -27.27 -8.93 -5.92
N GLN A 113 -26.20 -8.72 -5.17
CA GLN A 113 -25.23 -7.65 -5.42
C GLN A 113 -23.84 -8.05 -4.97
N ILE A 114 -22.86 -7.92 -5.86
CA ILE A 114 -21.44 -7.98 -5.51
C ILE A 114 -20.92 -6.55 -5.45
N GLU A 115 -20.35 -6.17 -4.31
CA GLU A 115 -19.68 -4.90 -4.19
C GLU A 115 -18.26 -4.98 -4.78
N GLU A 116 -17.92 -4.02 -5.64
CA GLU A 116 -16.55 -3.92 -6.17
C GLU A 116 -15.54 -3.71 -5.02
N ALA A 117 -14.43 -4.43 -5.09
CA ALA A 117 -13.31 -4.29 -4.17
C ALA A 117 -12.05 -3.87 -4.93
N PHE A 118 -11.18 -3.13 -4.24
CA PHE A 118 -9.93 -2.62 -4.81
C PHE A 118 -8.79 -2.76 -3.79
N PRO A 119 -7.56 -2.98 -4.27
CA PRO A 119 -6.41 -3.13 -3.39
C PRO A 119 -5.92 -1.78 -2.85
N ILE A 120 -5.44 -1.81 -1.61
CA ILE A 120 -4.50 -0.85 -1.06
C ILE A 120 -3.33 -1.61 -0.46
N ALA A 121 -2.15 -1.03 -0.54
CA ALA A 121 -0.97 -1.55 0.09
C ALA A 121 -0.50 -0.56 1.18
N VAL A 122 -0.19 -1.04 2.36
CA VAL A 122 0.22 -0.22 3.51
C VAL A 122 1.61 -0.62 3.94
N VAL A 123 2.46 0.37 4.10
CA VAL A 123 3.85 0.17 4.51
C VAL A 123 3.93 0.06 6.04
N GLY A 124 4.61 -0.97 6.50
CA GLY A 124 4.96 -1.15 7.90
C GLY A 124 6.46 -1.22 8.11
N THR A 125 6.92 -0.67 9.22
CA THR A 125 8.33 -0.68 9.62
C THR A 125 8.47 -1.14 11.05
N GLY A 126 9.62 -1.72 11.37
CA GLY A 126 9.92 -2.21 12.70
C GLY A 126 11.33 -2.78 12.79
N GLU A 127 11.73 -3.24 13.97
CA GLU A 127 13.03 -3.85 14.20
C GLU A 127 13.16 -5.27 13.60
N SER A 128 12.05 -5.84 13.17
CA SER A 128 11.99 -7.16 12.54
C SER A 128 10.84 -7.21 11.53
N ILE A 129 10.86 -8.22 10.66
CA ILE A 129 9.78 -8.47 9.71
C ILE A 129 8.43 -8.65 10.44
N ASN A 130 8.41 -9.36 11.57
CA ASN A 130 7.19 -9.55 12.34
C ASN A 130 6.66 -8.22 12.90
N ALA A 131 7.53 -7.40 13.51
CA ALA A 131 7.15 -6.08 14.01
C ALA A 131 6.66 -5.16 12.89
N ALA A 132 7.33 -5.15 11.75
CA ALA A 132 6.92 -4.39 10.57
C ALA A 132 5.56 -4.87 10.03
N THR A 133 5.31 -6.18 10.03
CA THR A 133 4.04 -6.76 9.59
C THR A 133 2.90 -6.32 10.53
N GLU A 134 3.05 -6.45 11.83
CA GLU A 134 2.03 -5.97 12.78
C GLU A 134 1.80 -4.46 12.64
N CYS A 135 2.87 -3.66 12.45
CA CYS A 135 2.74 -2.23 12.16
C CYS A 135 1.88 -1.96 10.92
N ALA A 136 2.14 -2.65 9.80
CA ALA A 136 1.35 -2.50 8.57
C ALA A 136 -0.12 -2.86 8.77
N LEU A 137 -0.40 -3.97 9.48
CA LEU A 137 -1.76 -4.45 9.74
C LEU A 137 -2.55 -3.49 10.64
N HIS A 138 -1.93 -2.97 11.69
CA HIS A 138 -2.55 -1.97 12.57
C HIS A 138 -2.83 -0.66 11.83
N ARG A 139 -1.88 -0.17 11.03
CA ARG A 139 -2.10 1.01 10.16
C ARG A 139 -3.25 0.79 9.20
N MET A 140 -3.27 -0.35 8.53
CA MET A 140 -4.36 -0.70 7.61
C MET A 140 -5.70 -0.70 8.33
N ALA A 141 -5.78 -1.32 9.51
CA ALA A 141 -6.99 -1.33 10.35
C ALA A 141 -7.47 0.08 10.71
N ASN A 142 -6.55 0.96 11.11
CA ASN A 142 -6.85 2.36 11.41
C ASN A 142 -7.35 3.13 10.17
N ILE A 143 -6.74 2.92 9.00
CA ILE A 143 -7.12 3.57 7.75
C ILE A 143 -8.52 3.16 7.32
N VAL A 144 -8.82 1.86 7.37
CA VAL A 144 -10.11 1.33 6.89
C VAL A 144 -11.19 1.24 7.98
N GLN A 145 -10.84 1.58 9.23
CA GLN A 145 -11.73 1.53 10.40
C GLN A 145 -12.36 0.13 10.60
N LEU A 146 -11.54 -0.90 10.46
CA LEU A 146 -11.93 -2.29 10.70
C LEU A 146 -11.08 -2.91 11.80
N PRO A 147 -11.58 -3.94 12.51
CA PRO A 147 -10.76 -4.70 13.46
C PRO A 147 -9.53 -5.31 12.80
N VAL A 148 -8.40 -5.35 13.52
CA VAL A 148 -7.13 -5.94 13.01
C VAL A 148 -7.33 -7.40 12.58
N ALA A 149 -8.16 -8.18 13.30
CA ALA A 149 -8.47 -9.56 12.94
C ALA A 149 -9.13 -9.67 11.55
N GLU A 150 -10.05 -8.74 11.21
CA GLU A 150 -10.67 -8.68 9.89
C GLU A 150 -9.65 -8.30 8.81
N VAL A 151 -8.75 -7.35 9.12
CA VAL A 151 -7.67 -6.97 8.21
C VAL A 151 -6.73 -8.15 7.96
N LYS A 152 -6.36 -8.91 8.99
CA LYS A 152 -5.55 -10.15 8.84
C LYS A 152 -6.22 -11.15 7.91
N ASN A 153 -7.52 -11.37 8.06
CA ASN A 153 -8.28 -12.25 7.17
C ASN A 153 -8.26 -11.73 5.71
N ARG A 154 -8.46 -10.42 5.50
CA ARG A 154 -8.43 -9.85 4.16
C ARG A 154 -7.06 -9.94 3.51
N VAL A 155 -5.99 -9.65 4.23
CA VAL A 155 -4.61 -9.82 3.72
C VAL A 155 -4.37 -11.27 3.32
N THR A 156 -4.84 -12.24 4.14
CA THR A 156 -4.70 -13.66 3.85
C THR A 156 -5.46 -14.11 2.60
N LEU A 157 -6.68 -13.61 2.41
CA LEU A 157 -7.60 -14.10 1.37
C LEU A 157 -7.51 -13.30 0.06
N THR A 158 -7.11 -12.03 0.12
CA THR A 158 -7.19 -11.10 -1.00
C THR A 158 -5.89 -10.32 -1.25
N GLY A 159 -4.77 -10.77 -0.69
CA GLY A 159 -3.53 -10.04 -0.83
C GLY A 159 -2.32 -10.81 -0.35
N GLY A 160 -1.51 -10.18 0.49
CA GLY A 160 -0.30 -10.77 1.06
C GLY A 160 0.59 -9.76 1.75
N VAL A 161 1.70 -10.24 2.27
CA VAL A 161 2.78 -9.43 2.84
C VAL A 161 4.05 -9.66 2.04
N GLU A 162 4.65 -8.59 1.57
CA GLU A 162 5.89 -8.62 0.81
C GLU A 162 6.99 -7.89 1.58
N ILE A 163 8.21 -8.42 1.55
CA ILE A 163 9.34 -7.83 2.22
C ILE A 163 9.96 -6.76 1.32
N GLY A 164 9.97 -5.52 1.78
CA GLY A 164 10.65 -4.42 1.08
C GLY A 164 12.14 -4.41 1.37
N ARG A 165 12.52 -4.47 2.65
CA ARG A 165 13.92 -4.48 3.10
C ARG A 165 14.05 -5.17 4.45
N PHE A 166 15.13 -5.97 4.62
CA PHE A 166 15.52 -6.45 5.92
C PHE A 166 16.18 -5.35 6.77
N PRO A 167 16.05 -5.39 8.12
CA PRO A 167 15.30 -6.41 8.87
C PRO A 167 13.81 -6.13 9.04
N GLY A 168 13.28 -4.95 8.68
CA GLY A 168 11.94 -4.61 9.06
C GLY A 168 11.26 -3.52 8.23
N LEU A 169 11.15 -3.71 6.91
CA LEU A 169 10.27 -2.94 6.03
C LEU A 169 9.43 -3.90 5.21
N VAL A 170 8.10 -3.82 5.33
CA VAL A 170 7.15 -4.66 4.60
C VAL A 170 6.05 -3.84 3.96
N ILE A 171 5.37 -4.47 3.00
CA ILE A 171 4.12 -3.99 2.44
C ILE A 171 3.06 -5.05 2.70
N ALA A 172 1.99 -4.68 3.40
CA ALA A 172 0.79 -5.52 3.49
C ALA A 172 -0.24 -5.02 2.49
N THR A 173 -0.74 -5.91 1.64
CA THR A 173 -1.73 -5.60 0.60
C THR A 173 -3.01 -6.39 0.87
N ALA A 174 -4.17 -5.75 0.69
CA ALA A 174 -5.48 -6.41 0.71
C ALA A 174 -6.49 -5.64 -0.12
N GLN A 175 -7.55 -6.34 -0.57
CA GLN A 175 -8.68 -5.71 -1.23
C GLN A 175 -9.74 -5.29 -0.22
N PHE A 176 -10.32 -4.11 -0.45
CA PHE A 176 -11.41 -3.57 0.36
C PHE A 176 -12.60 -3.16 -0.50
N PRO A 177 -13.83 -3.37 0.00
CA PRO A 177 -15.04 -2.92 -0.67
C PRO A 177 -15.01 -1.40 -0.93
N LYS A 178 -15.64 -1.01 -2.02
CA LYS A 178 -15.80 0.39 -2.41
C LYS A 178 -16.40 1.27 -1.30
N SER A 179 -17.35 0.75 -0.53
CA SER A 179 -17.95 1.43 0.63
C SER A 179 -16.90 1.78 1.69
N VAL A 180 -16.05 0.83 2.04
CA VAL A 180 -14.94 1.00 3.01
C VAL A 180 -13.94 2.05 2.51
N LEU A 181 -13.52 1.94 1.24
CA LEU A 181 -12.59 2.90 0.64
C LEU A 181 -13.17 4.32 0.50
N LYS A 182 -14.51 4.44 0.32
CA LYS A 182 -15.19 5.74 0.36
C LYS A 182 -15.17 6.34 1.76
N SER A 183 -15.44 5.57 2.79
CA SER A 183 -15.37 6.00 4.18
C SER A 183 -13.96 6.47 4.56
N ALA A 184 -12.93 5.75 4.12
CA ALA A 184 -11.52 6.13 4.27
C ALA A 184 -11.10 7.30 3.35
N ARG A 185 -11.97 7.79 2.48
CA ARG A 185 -11.70 8.85 1.47
C ARG A 185 -10.59 8.51 0.47
N LEU A 186 -10.33 7.23 0.27
CA LEU A 186 -9.30 6.73 -0.64
C LEU A 186 -9.85 6.30 -2.00
N PHE A 187 -11.16 6.03 -2.09
CA PHE A 187 -11.78 5.42 -3.26
C PHE A 187 -11.44 6.11 -4.58
N LYS A 188 -11.45 7.44 -4.65
CA LYS A 188 -11.17 8.17 -5.89
C LYS A 188 -9.73 7.94 -6.40
N TYR A 189 -8.76 7.79 -5.49
CA TYR A 189 -7.36 7.57 -5.86
C TYR A 189 -7.14 6.13 -6.31
N VAL A 190 -7.72 5.19 -5.58
CA VAL A 190 -7.67 3.77 -5.89
C VAL A 190 -8.36 3.47 -7.21
N LYS A 191 -9.55 4.05 -7.44
CA LYS A 191 -10.25 3.95 -8.70
C LYS A 191 -9.44 4.52 -9.86
N HIS A 192 -8.83 5.68 -9.70
CA HIS A 192 -7.99 6.30 -10.73
C HIS A 192 -6.79 5.42 -11.10
N GLN A 193 -6.22 4.72 -10.11
CA GLN A 193 -5.07 3.84 -10.32
C GLN A 193 -5.44 2.53 -11.03
N TYR A 194 -6.60 1.93 -10.71
CA TYR A 194 -6.90 0.55 -11.09
C TYR A 194 -8.11 0.37 -12.01
N ASP A 195 -8.94 1.37 -12.21
CA ASP A 195 -10.12 1.30 -13.09
C ASP A 195 -9.77 1.91 -14.45
N ARG A 196 -8.87 1.24 -15.18
CA ARG A 196 -8.43 1.61 -16.53
C ARG A 196 -9.02 0.67 -17.58
#